data_cf54abe279e8b8f309e66aa7b44f4627
#
_entry.id   cf54abe279e8b8f309e66aa7b44f4627
#
_cell.length_a   1.000
_cell.length_b   1.000
_cell.length_c   1.000
_cell.angle_alpha   90.00
_cell.angle_beta   90.00
_cell.angle_gamma   90.00
#
_symmetry.space_group_name_H-M   'P 1'
#
loop_
_entity.id
_entity.type
_entity.pdbx_description
1 polymer ?
#
loop_
_entity_poly.entity_id
_entity_poly.type
_entity_poly.pdbx_seq_one_letter_code
_entity_poly.pdbx_strand_id
1 'polypeptide(L)'
;MTPQVGPGPGPAGVGGLGGDRSRAPLARDGPTTTEGPPCPVLRATGITKTYRRGVGPRRHDLPVLRGAGLQLCAGEIVGLVGENGSGKSTLMKILVGALAADAGTVEVSGRVGYCPQDPLLYERLTCDEHLALFGVAYGMDTTAIDTAADKLYDSLGFGRWRAIQVAELSGGTRAKLNLALALLPDPDLLLLDEPYAGFDWDTYQRFWELTAGRRAAGRSVLVVSHFVSDQEHFDRIVEMRDGKATPR
;
A
#
# COMPACT_ATOMS: atom_id res chain seq x y z
N MET A 1 66.85 -6.55 15.76
CA MET A 1 67.72 -7.54 15.09
C MET A 1 67.16 -7.74 13.69
N THR A 2 67.69 -7.00 12.78
CA THR A 2 67.65 -7.23 11.32
C THR A 2 68.79 -8.19 10.95
N PRO A 3 68.77 -8.93 9.87
CA PRO A 3 69.30 -8.51 8.57
C PRO A 3 68.45 -9.02 7.41
N GLN A 4 68.21 -8.28 6.37
CA GLN A 4 68.98 -7.84 5.20
C GLN A 4 69.51 -8.95 4.26
N VAL A 5 69.31 -8.58 2.96
CA VAL A 5 70.13 -8.92 1.73
C VAL A 5 69.37 -9.81 0.76
N GLY A 6 69.05 -9.48 -0.40
CA GLY A 6 69.42 -8.72 -1.58
C GLY A 6 69.95 -9.58 -2.71
N PRO A 7 70.31 -9.10 -3.92
CA PRO A 7 69.46 -9.03 -5.10
C PRO A 7 69.95 -9.78 -6.36
N GLY A 8 69.12 -9.70 -7.43
CA GLY A 8 69.44 -9.72 -8.86
C GLY A 8 70.17 -10.89 -9.51
N PRO A 9 70.33 -10.99 -10.84
CA PRO A 9 70.10 -10.03 -11.91
C PRO A 9 69.36 -10.60 -13.15
N GLY A 10 68.99 -9.71 -14.10
CA GLY A 10 68.60 -10.08 -15.45
C GLY A 10 69.86 -10.50 -16.36
N PRO A 11 69.81 -10.60 -17.68
CA PRO A 11 69.15 -9.71 -18.64
C PRO A 11 68.64 -10.33 -19.98
N ALA A 12 68.01 -9.47 -20.79
CA ALA A 12 68.13 -9.28 -22.25
C ALA A 12 67.62 -10.31 -23.28
N GLY A 13 66.95 -9.78 -24.27
CA GLY A 13 66.99 -10.27 -25.64
C GLY A 13 65.70 -10.05 -26.45
N VAL A 14 65.57 -8.90 -27.04
CA VAL A 14 65.46 -8.50 -28.47
C VAL A 14 64.52 -9.31 -29.38
N GLY A 15 63.62 -8.59 -30.06
CA GLY A 15 63.29 -8.81 -31.47
C GLY A 15 61.89 -8.99 -31.92
N GLY A 16 61.32 -8.01 -32.63
CA GLY A 16 60.77 -8.28 -33.91
C GLY A 16 59.26 -8.01 -34.14
N LEU A 17 58.96 -6.83 -34.59
CA LEU A 17 58.10 -6.47 -35.76
C LEU A 17 56.74 -7.18 -35.98
N GLY A 18 55.70 -6.37 -36.07
CA GLY A 18 54.73 -6.42 -37.16
C GLY A 18 53.35 -6.91 -36.86
N GLY A 19 52.38 -6.06 -37.08
CA GLY A 19 51.01 -6.52 -37.36
C GLY A 19 49.89 -5.70 -36.72
N ASP A 20 49.60 -4.57 -37.34
CA ASP A 20 48.33 -3.88 -37.34
C ASP A 20 47.13 -4.84 -37.50
N ARG A 21 46.17 -4.77 -36.60
CA ARG A 21 44.75 -5.03 -36.89
C ARG A 21 43.87 -4.47 -35.80
N SER A 22 43.19 -3.38 -36.18
CA SER A 22 41.94 -2.88 -35.68
C SER A 22 41.20 -3.85 -34.74
N ARG A 23 41.14 -3.53 -33.45
CA ARG A 23 40.14 -4.06 -32.52
C ARG A 23 39.12 -2.97 -32.24
N ALA A 24 37.90 -3.18 -32.76
CA ALA A 24 36.72 -2.49 -32.37
C ALA A 24 36.51 -2.57 -30.85
N PRO A 25 35.94 -1.55 -30.20
CA PRO A 25 35.67 -1.59 -28.77
C PRO A 25 34.58 -2.63 -28.50
N LEU A 26 34.89 -3.56 -27.60
CA LEU A 26 33.91 -4.47 -27.02
C LEU A 26 32.84 -3.64 -26.32
N ALA A 27 31.65 -3.70 -26.87
CA ALA A 27 30.43 -3.28 -26.17
C ALA A 27 30.39 -4.00 -24.81
N ARG A 28 30.39 -3.24 -23.74
CA ARG A 28 30.07 -3.74 -22.42
C ARG A 28 28.57 -3.98 -22.41
N ASP A 29 28.15 -5.21 -22.59
CA ASP A 29 26.83 -5.67 -22.26
C ASP A 29 26.66 -5.49 -20.73
N GLY A 30 26.03 -4.38 -20.36
CA GLY A 30 25.46 -4.24 -19.02
C GLY A 30 24.38 -5.31 -18.85
N PRO A 31 24.15 -5.79 -17.62
CA PRO A 31 23.09 -6.76 -17.39
C PRO A 31 21.76 -6.11 -17.78
N THR A 32 21.18 -6.55 -18.89
CA THR A 32 19.79 -6.31 -19.25
C THR A 32 18.99 -7.11 -18.23
N THR A 33 18.63 -6.48 -17.11
CA THR A 33 17.56 -6.96 -16.25
C THR A 33 16.27 -6.89 -17.09
N THR A 34 15.92 -8.01 -17.69
CA THR A 34 14.59 -8.23 -18.22
C THR A 34 13.69 -8.40 -17.00
N GLU A 35 13.30 -7.28 -16.37
CA GLU A 35 12.19 -7.28 -15.44
C GLU A 35 10.95 -7.61 -16.26
N GLY A 36 10.46 -8.84 -16.09
CA GLY A 36 9.12 -9.21 -16.53
C GLY A 36 8.11 -8.22 -15.92
N PRO A 37 6.88 -8.09 -16.48
CA PRO A 37 5.89 -7.17 -15.92
C PRO A 37 5.78 -7.43 -14.41
N PRO A 38 5.83 -6.37 -13.57
CA PRO A 38 5.85 -6.52 -12.13
C PRO A 38 4.66 -7.39 -11.69
N CYS A 39 4.95 -8.44 -10.93
CA CYS A 39 3.90 -9.34 -10.42
C CYS A 39 2.91 -8.53 -9.59
N PRO A 40 1.61 -8.63 -9.84
CA PRO A 40 0.62 -7.89 -9.08
C PRO A 40 0.63 -8.33 -7.60
N VAL A 41 0.65 -7.35 -6.69
CA VAL A 41 0.48 -7.58 -5.24
C VAL A 41 -1.00 -7.80 -4.89
N LEU A 42 -1.89 -7.32 -5.76
CA LEU A 42 -3.34 -7.54 -5.69
C LEU A 42 -3.88 -7.83 -7.09
N ARG A 43 -4.65 -8.90 -7.22
CA ARG A 43 -5.42 -9.21 -8.42
C ARG A 43 -6.83 -9.63 -8.03
N ALA A 44 -7.82 -8.89 -8.49
CA ALA A 44 -9.24 -9.24 -8.40
C ALA A 44 -9.78 -9.43 -9.81
N THR A 45 -10.48 -10.54 -10.06
CA THR A 45 -10.97 -10.88 -11.38
C THR A 45 -12.43 -11.34 -11.32
N GLY A 46 -13.29 -10.70 -12.11
CA GLY A 46 -14.67 -11.10 -12.29
C GLY A 46 -15.54 -11.06 -11.05
N ILE A 47 -15.25 -10.13 -10.13
CA ILE A 47 -15.93 -10.04 -8.84
C ILE A 47 -17.40 -9.66 -9.03
N THR A 48 -18.30 -10.49 -8.52
CA THR A 48 -19.73 -10.21 -8.48
C THR A 48 -20.24 -10.20 -7.05
N LYS A 49 -21.23 -9.34 -6.78
CA LYS A 49 -21.93 -9.28 -5.51
C LYS A 49 -23.33 -8.76 -5.65
N THR A 50 -24.29 -9.52 -5.11
CA THR A 50 -25.72 -9.17 -5.08
C THR A 50 -26.20 -9.17 -3.63
N TYR A 51 -26.80 -8.07 -3.21
CA TYR A 51 -27.45 -7.99 -1.92
C TYR A 51 -28.93 -8.35 -2.07
N ARG A 52 -29.42 -9.12 -1.13
CA ARG A 52 -30.83 -9.48 -1.05
C ARG A 52 -31.53 -8.58 -0.04
N ARG A 53 -32.49 -7.79 -0.50
CA ARG A 53 -33.27 -6.88 0.35
C ARG A 53 -34.73 -7.30 0.37
N GLY A 54 -35.38 -7.07 1.52
CA GLY A 54 -36.79 -7.43 1.72
C GLY A 54 -37.02 -8.84 2.25
N VAL A 55 -38.26 -9.11 2.65
CA VAL A 55 -38.70 -10.39 3.22
C VAL A 55 -39.92 -10.91 2.43
N GLY A 56 -39.98 -12.22 2.18
CA GLY A 56 -41.09 -12.88 1.50
C GLY A 56 -41.29 -12.38 0.05
N PRO A 57 -42.55 -12.10 -0.38
CA PRO A 57 -42.85 -11.70 -1.76
C PRO A 57 -42.28 -10.36 -2.19
N ARG A 58 -41.83 -9.53 -1.24
CA ARG A 58 -41.19 -8.22 -1.50
C ARG A 58 -39.67 -8.32 -1.56
N ARG A 59 -39.11 -9.52 -1.61
CA ARG A 59 -37.67 -9.75 -1.76
C ARG A 59 -37.25 -9.34 -3.16
N HIS A 60 -36.21 -8.52 -3.26
CA HIS A 60 -35.59 -8.14 -4.50
C HIS A 60 -34.05 -8.25 -4.39
N ASP A 61 -33.42 -8.61 -5.49
CA ASP A 61 -31.99 -8.71 -5.61
C ASP A 61 -31.42 -7.39 -6.11
N LEU A 62 -30.39 -6.88 -5.44
CA LEU A 62 -29.67 -5.67 -5.79
C LEU A 62 -28.25 -6.05 -6.21
N PRO A 63 -27.95 -6.23 -7.51
CA PRO A 63 -26.60 -6.51 -7.97
C PRO A 63 -25.75 -5.24 -7.86
N VAL A 64 -24.71 -5.30 -7.00
CA VAL A 64 -23.80 -4.17 -6.72
C VAL A 64 -22.50 -4.30 -7.49
N LEU A 65 -21.93 -5.51 -7.59
CA LEU A 65 -20.76 -5.78 -8.43
C LEU A 65 -21.13 -6.74 -9.56
N ARG A 66 -20.69 -6.42 -10.78
CA ARG A 66 -21.09 -7.11 -12.02
C ARG A 66 -19.88 -7.51 -12.86
N GLY A 67 -18.94 -8.23 -12.22
CA GLY A 67 -17.70 -8.66 -12.85
C GLY A 67 -16.58 -7.61 -12.72
N ALA A 68 -16.50 -6.93 -11.57
CA ALA A 68 -15.43 -5.98 -11.31
C ALA A 68 -14.06 -6.66 -11.31
N GLY A 69 -13.06 -6.00 -11.88
CA GLY A 69 -11.67 -6.45 -11.90
C GLY A 69 -10.71 -5.32 -11.57
N LEU A 70 -9.68 -5.62 -10.77
CA LEU A 70 -8.67 -4.66 -10.34
C LEU A 70 -7.34 -5.38 -10.17
N GLN A 71 -6.27 -4.71 -10.54
CA GLN A 71 -4.90 -5.18 -10.35
C GLN A 71 -4.07 -4.04 -9.75
N LEU A 72 -3.16 -4.34 -8.80
CA LEU A 72 -2.11 -3.43 -8.32
C LEU A 72 -0.76 -4.11 -8.43
N CYS A 73 0.23 -3.36 -8.90
CA CYS A 73 1.63 -3.78 -8.92
C CYS A 73 2.37 -3.27 -7.68
N ALA A 74 3.54 -3.86 -7.39
CA ALA A 74 4.38 -3.40 -6.29
C ALA A 74 4.81 -1.94 -6.49
N GLY A 75 4.75 -1.12 -5.43
CA GLY A 75 5.14 0.28 -5.48
C GLY A 75 4.18 1.18 -6.28
N GLU A 76 2.91 0.80 -6.44
CA GLU A 76 1.91 1.57 -7.17
C GLU A 76 0.91 2.21 -6.21
N ILE A 77 0.56 3.48 -6.45
CA ILE A 77 -0.57 4.17 -5.81
C ILE A 77 -1.71 4.25 -6.81
N VAL A 78 -2.81 3.55 -6.53
CA VAL A 78 -3.99 3.50 -7.41
C VAL A 78 -5.17 4.20 -6.75
N GLY A 79 -5.80 5.13 -7.50
CA GLY A 79 -7.05 5.75 -7.12
C GLY A 79 -8.24 4.92 -7.59
N LEU A 80 -9.17 4.57 -6.71
CA LEU A 80 -10.46 3.97 -7.03
C LEU A 80 -11.54 5.04 -6.91
N VAL A 81 -12.02 5.54 -8.04
CA VAL A 81 -13.00 6.64 -8.09
C VAL A 81 -14.36 6.15 -8.61
N GLY A 82 -15.39 6.93 -8.42
CA GLY A 82 -16.75 6.62 -8.91
C GLY A 82 -17.83 7.22 -8.04
N GLU A 83 -19.07 7.25 -8.54
CA GLU A 83 -20.20 7.80 -7.83
C GLU A 83 -20.55 7.02 -6.55
N ASN A 84 -21.31 7.67 -5.65
CA ASN A 84 -21.83 6.99 -4.47
C ASN A 84 -22.77 5.85 -4.89
N GLY A 85 -22.60 4.69 -4.25
CA GLY A 85 -23.38 3.49 -4.60
C GLY A 85 -22.83 2.69 -5.79
N SER A 86 -21.73 3.12 -6.45
CA SER A 86 -21.12 2.37 -7.57
C SER A 86 -20.50 1.01 -7.15
N GLY A 87 -20.33 0.76 -5.85
CA GLY A 87 -19.83 -0.50 -5.31
C GLY A 87 -18.40 -0.46 -4.77
N LYS A 88 -17.76 0.72 -4.67
CA LYS A 88 -16.37 0.88 -4.18
C LYS A 88 -16.14 0.22 -2.82
N SER A 89 -16.91 0.60 -1.79
CA SER A 89 -16.75 0.03 -0.45
C SER A 89 -17.13 -1.46 -0.38
N THR A 90 -18.04 -1.93 -1.25
CA THR A 90 -18.33 -3.36 -1.39
C THR A 90 -17.12 -4.10 -1.96
N LEU A 91 -16.51 -3.56 -3.02
CA LEU A 91 -15.27 -4.12 -3.58
C LEU A 91 -14.15 -4.12 -2.53
N MET A 92 -13.91 -3.01 -1.83
CA MET A 92 -12.90 -2.92 -0.76
C MET A 92 -13.08 -4.00 0.30
N LYS A 93 -14.31 -4.21 0.80
CA LYS A 93 -14.62 -5.27 1.79
C LYS A 93 -14.34 -6.68 1.25
N ILE A 94 -14.54 -6.91 -0.04
CA ILE A 94 -14.20 -8.19 -0.68
C ILE A 94 -12.70 -8.36 -0.82
N LEU A 95 -11.96 -7.30 -1.21
CA LEU A 95 -10.51 -7.35 -1.36
C LEU A 95 -9.79 -7.69 -0.05
N VAL A 96 -10.32 -7.22 1.10
CA VAL A 96 -9.77 -7.53 2.43
C VAL A 96 -10.31 -8.80 3.05
N GLY A 97 -11.20 -9.53 2.37
CA GLY A 97 -11.82 -10.75 2.88
C GLY A 97 -12.91 -10.53 3.94
N ALA A 98 -13.31 -9.28 4.22
CA ALA A 98 -14.38 -8.95 5.17
C ALA A 98 -15.79 -9.27 4.61
N LEU A 99 -15.90 -9.48 3.30
CA LEU A 99 -17.14 -9.84 2.62
C LEU A 99 -16.84 -10.89 1.53
N ALA A 100 -17.58 -11.97 1.52
CA ALA A 100 -17.47 -12.97 0.45
C ALA A 100 -18.08 -12.46 -0.86
N ALA A 101 -17.37 -12.61 -1.98
CA ALA A 101 -17.93 -12.42 -3.31
C ALA A 101 -18.92 -13.56 -3.65
N ASP A 102 -19.87 -13.28 -4.55
CA ASP A 102 -20.76 -14.33 -5.06
C ASP A 102 -20.07 -15.14 -6.18
N ALA A 103 -19.16 -14.49 -6.94
CA ALA A 103 -18.26 -15.12 -7.91
C ALA A 103 -17.03 -14.24 -8.13
N GLY A 104 -15.99 -14.81 -8.78
CA GLY A 104 -14.72 -14.18 -9.04
C GLY A 104 -13.65 -14.62 -8.06
N THR A 105 -12.43 -14.13 -8.25
CA THR A 105 -11.27 -14.48 -7.42
C THR A 105 -10.54 -13.22 -6.96
N VAL A 106 -9.97 -13.29 -5.76
CA VAL A 106 -9.06 -12.28 -5.20
C VAL A 106 -7.78 -12.98 -4.79
N GLU A 107 -6.67 -12.50 -5.31
CA GLU A 107 -5.32 -12.95 -4.97
C GLU A 107 -4.56 -11.76 -4.39
N VAL A 108 -3.96 -11.94 -3.22
CA VAL A 108 -3.18 -10.91 -2.54
C VAL A 108 -1.85 -11.50 -2.09
N SER A 109 -0.76 -10.76 -2.32
CA SER A 109 0.57 -11.11 -1.87
C SER A 109 1.02 -10.15 -0.77
N GLY A 110 1.60 -10.70 0.30
CA GLY A 110 2.08 -9.92 1.43
C GLY A 110 1.01 -9.55 2.46
N ARG A 111 1.38 -8.67 3.37
CA ARG A 111 0.53 -8.20 4.48
C ARG A 111 -0.37 -7.06 4.02
N VAL A 112 -1.65 -7.14 4.38
CA VAL A 112 -2.65 -6.10 4.05
C VAL A 112 -2.97 -5.26 5.27
N GLY A 113 -2.97 -3.94 5.10
CA GLY A 113 -3.57 -2.98 6.02
C GLY A 113 -4.87 -2.44 5.42
N TYR A 114 -5.89 -2.28 6.24
CA TYR A 114 -7.17 -1.76 5.79
C TYR A 114 -7.68 -0.64 6.69
N CYS A 115 -7.95 0.52 6.08
CA CYS A 115 -8.59 1.65 6.71
C CYS A 115 -10.02 1.78 6.16
N PRO A 116 -11.05 1.30 6.85
CA PRO A 116 -12.44 1.44 6.41
C PRO A 116 -12.91 2.88 6.54
N GLN A 117 -13.93 3.26 5.75
CA GLN A 117 -14.60 4.55 5.83
C GLN A 117 -15.22 4.78 7.21
N ASP A 118 -15.92 3.77 7.75
CA ASP A 118 -16.47 3.78 9.09
C ASP A 118 -15.56 2.97 10.02
N PRO A 119 -14.76 3.63 10.87
CA PRO A 119 -13.81 2.95 11.73
C PRO A 119 -14.50 2.16 12.85
N LEU A 120 -14.06 0.90 13.04
CA LEU A 120 -14.46 0.08 14.19
C LEU A 120 -13.54 0.41 15.37
N LEU A 121 -13.86 1.47 16.09
CA LEU A 121 -13.12 1.89 17.28
C LEU A 121 -13.95 1.66 18.55
N TYR A 122 -13.28 1.22 19.60
CA TYR A 122 -13.89 0.99 20.91
C TYR A 122 -13.91 2.29 21.71
N GLU A 123 -15.09 2.86 21.95
CA GLU A 123 -15.27 4.17 22.56
C GLU A 123 -14.55 4.34 23.92
N ARG A 124 -14.40 3.26 24.70
CA ARG A 124 -13.79 3.27 26.04
C ARG A 124 -12.28 3.07 26.05
N LEU A 125 -11.68 2.68 24.94
CA LEU A 125 -10.23 2.52 24.84
C LEU A 125 -9.59 3.83 24.43
N THR A 126 -8.38 4.07 24.95
CA THR A 126 -7.50 5.16 24.51
C THR A 126 -6.85 4.83 23.16
N CYS A 127 -6.18 5.81 22.54
CA CYS A 127 -5.42 5.57 21.33
C CYS A 127 -4.30 4.53 21.55
N ASP A 128 -3.56 4.63 22.67
CA ASP A 128 -2.50 3.67 22.99
C ASP A 128 -3.05 2.25 23.19
N GLU A 129 -4.19 2.11 23.89
CA GLU A 129 -4.82 0.81 24.08
C GLU A 129 -5.32 0.19 22.77
N HIS A 130 -5.79 1.02 21.80
CA HIS A 130 -6.12 0.54 20.46
C HIS A 130 -4.90 0.03 19.73
N LEU A 131 -3.80 0.80 19.71
CA LEU A 131 -2.57 0.39 19.02
C LEU A 131 -2.00 -0.89 19.66
N ALA A 132 -2.04 -0.99 21.00
CA ALA A 132 -1.63 -2.20 21.71
C ALA A 132 -2.52 -3.41 21.33
N LEU A 133 -3.84 -3.26 21.39
CA LEU A 133 -4.80 -4.31 21.06
C LEU A 133 -4.61 -4.84 19.62
N PHE A 134 -4.55 -3.94 18.67
CA PHE A 134 -4.37 -4.31 17.25
C PHE A 134 -2.96 -4.85 16.98
N GLY A 135 -1.92 -4.29 17.60
CA GLY A 135 -0.56 -4.79 17.49
C GLY A 135 -0.44 -6.24 17.94
N VAL A 136 -1.01 -6.58 19.10
CA VAL A 136 -1.08 -7.96 19.60
C VAL A 136 -1.87 -8.85 18.61
N ALA A 137 -3.00 -8.37 18.08
CA ALA A 137 -3.79 -9.11 17.09
C ALA A 137 -3.01 -9.37 15.78
N TYR A 138 -2.09 -8.48 15.41
CA TYR A 138 -1.16 -8.66 14.29
C TYR A 138 0.08 -9.51 14.65
N GLY A 139 0.20 -9.99 15.89
CA GLY A 139 1.32 -10.81 16.35
C GLY A 139 2.61 -10.02 16.60
N MET A 140 2.50 -8.71 16.84
CA MET A 140 3.64 -7.85 17.18
C MET A 140 3.99 -7.98 18.67
N ASP A 141 5.28 -7.89 19.01
CA ASP A 141 5.70 -7.73 20.39
C ASP A 141 5.53 -6.28 20.89
N THR A 142 5.56 -6.08 22.20
CA THR A 142 5.31 -4.77 22.83
C THR A 142 6.29 -3.70 22.34
N THR A 143 7.57 -4.03 22.20
CA THR A 143 8.59 -3.06 21.74
C THR A 143 8.36 -2.63 20.31
N ALA A 144 7.97 -3.56 19.44
CA ALA A 144 7.61 -3.26 18.06
C ALA A 144 6.34 -2.39 17.97
N ILE A 145 5.34 -2.66 18.83
CA ILE A 145 4.12 -1.86 18.93
C ILE A 145 4.45 -0.44 19.34
N ASP A 146 5.21 -0.25 20.43
CA ASP A 146 5.55 1.07 20.96
C ASP A 146 6.35 1.88 19.92
N THR A 147 7.33 1.24 19.28
CA THR A 147 8.14 1.88 18.24
C THR A 147 7.30 2.30 17.02
N ALA A 148 6.37 1.45 16.58
CA ALA A 148 5.50 1.76 15.46
C ALA A 148 4.48 2.84 15.83
N ALA A 149 3.91 2.77 17.04
CA ALA A 149 2.98 3.76 17.56
C ALA A 149 3.60 5.16 17.62
N ASP A 150 4.81 5.30 18.15
CA ASP A 150 5.51 6.59 18.23
C ASP A 150 5.70 7.21 16.84
N LYS A 151 6.17 6.41 15.86
CA LYS A 151 6.30 6.87 14.47
C LYS A 151 4.98 7.33 13.86
N LEU A 152 3.88 6.60 14.13
CA LEU A 152 2.57 6.94 13.60
C LEU A 152 1.99 8.19 14.25
N TYR A 153 2.18 8.37 15.56
CA TYR A 153 1.80 9.59 16.26
C TYR A 153 2.51 10.81 15.70
N ASP A 154 3.81 10.71 15.44
CA ASP A 154 4.61 11.79 14.88
C ASP A 154 4.21 12.09 13.43
N SER A 155 4.09 11.05 12.60
CA SER A 155 3.77 11.20 11.17
C SER A 155 2.39 11.81 10.95
N LEU A 156 1.38 11.42 11.76
CA LEU A 156 0.00 11.90 11.63
C LEU A 156 -0.33 13.08 12.56
N GLY A 157 0.61 13.48 13.42
CA GLY A 157 0.51 14.66 14.27
C GLY A 157 -0.59 14.59 15.32
N PHE A 158 -0.80 13.41 15.96
CA PHE A 158 -1.85 13.26 16.97
C PHE A 158 -1.36 12.70 18.32
N GLY A 159 -0.06 12.70 18.60
CA GLY A 159 0.55 12.14 19.81
C GLY A 159 0.01 12.74 21.13
N ARG A 160 -0.48 13.98 21.12
CA ARG A 160 -1.12 14.59 22.30
C ARG A 160 -2.39 13.87 22.78
N TRP A 161 -2.96 13.00 21.92
CA TRP A 161 -4.21 12.30 22.18
C TRP A 161 -4.00 10.84 22.62
N ARG A 162 -2.76 10.41 22.84
CA ARG A 162 -2.39 9.01 23.15
C ARG A 162 -3.24 8.39 24.26
N ALA A 163 -3.36 9.11 25.39
CA ALA A 163 -4.05 8.64 26.60
C ALA A 163 -5.53 9.06 26.66
N ILE A 164 -6.09 9.60 25.58
CA ILE A 164 -7.49 10.05 25.52
C ILE A 164 -8.36 8.93 24.94
N GLN A 165 -9.51 8.71 25.56
CA GLN A 165 -10.48 7.73 25.10
C GLN A 165 -11.11 8.17 23.78
N VAL A 166 -11.42 7.19 22.90
CA VAL A 166 -12.00 7.45 21.59
C VAL A 166 -13.30 8.23 21.68
N ALA A 167 -14.11 8.01 22.71
CA ALA A 167 -15.35 8.77 22.93
C ALA A 167 -15.15 10.29 22.96
N GLU A 168 -13.97 10.76 23.38
CA GLU A 168 -13.62 12.17 23.53
C GLU A 168 -12.90 12.76 22.30
N LEU A 169 -12.56 11.92 21.31
CA LEU A 169 -11.83 12.35 20.15
C LEU A 169 -12.74 13.04 19.12
N SER A 170 -12.20 14.05 18.45
CA SER A 170 -12.83 14.61 17.25
C SER A 170 -12.88 13.60 16.10
N GLY A 171 -13.76 13.79 15.12
CA GLY A 171 -13.85 12.95 13.92
C GLY A 171 -12.52 12.84 13.19
N GLY A 172 -11.80 13.96 13.01
CA GLY A 172 -10.48 13.96 12.37
C GLY A 172 -9.43 13.17 13.16
N THR A 173 -9.44 13.23 14.50
CA THR A 173 -8.52 12.44 15.33
C THR A 173 -8.87 10.95 15.28
N ARG A 174 -10.17 10.59 15.26
CA ARG A 174 -10.62 9.21 15.05
C ARG A 174 -10.16 8.67 13.69
N ALA A 175 -10.24 9.49 12.63
CA ALA A 175 -9.75 9.11 11.31
C ALA A 175 -8.23 8.89 11.29
N LYS A 176 -7.44 9.73 12.00
CA LYS A 176 -6.00 9.52 12.19
C LYS A 176 -5.70 8.20 12.91
N LEU A 177 -6.42 7.89 13.97
CA LEU A 177 -6.26 6.61 14.68
C LEU A 177 -6.63 5.43 13.77
N ASN A 178 -7.72 5.50 13.01
CA ASN A 178 -8.12 4.47 12.06
C ASN A 178 -7.02 4.19 11.01
N LEU A 179 -6.45 5.25 10.45
CA LEU A 179 -5.33 5.15 9.52
C LEU A 179 -4.08 4.56 10.19
N ALA A 180 -3.78 4.99 11.43
CA ALA A 180 -2.65 4.46 12.20
C ALA A 180 -2.79 2.95 12.43
N LEU A 181 -3.99 2.46 12.78
CA LEU A 181 -4.25 1.02 12.95
C LEU A 181 -4.02 0.21 11.66
N ALA A 182 -4.38 0.77 10.51
CA ALA A 182 -4.12 0.14 9.22
C ALA A 182 -2.62 0.09 8.87
N LEU A 183 -1.86 1.09 9.31
CA LEU A 183 -0.42 1.22 9.07
C LEU A 183 0.45 0.47 10.09
N LEU A 184 -0.09 0.17 11.27
CA LEU A 184 0.65 -0.37 12.42
C LEU A 184 1.51 -1.60 12.07
N PRO A 185 1.01 -2.61 11.31
CA PRO A 185 1.81 -3.79 10.97
C PRO A 185 2.79 -3.57 9.81
N ASP A 186 3.03 -2.35 9.36
CA ASP A 186 3.79 -1.99 8.15
C ASP A 186 3.42 -2.88 6.94
N PRO A 187 2.18 -2.77 6.43
CA PRO A 187 1.68 -3.67 5.39
C PRO A 187 2.39 -3.48 4.03
N ASP A 188 2.43 -4.54 3.21
CA ASP A 188 2.91 -4.47 1.82
C ASP A 188 1.90 -3.80 0.90
N LEU A 189 0.62 -3.98 1.20
CA LEU A 189 -0.52 -3.39 0.52
C LEU A 189 -1.42 -2.67 1.52
N LEU A 190 -1.68 -1.39 1.27
CA LEU A 190 -2.56 -0.56 2.08
C LEU A 190 -3.84 -0.25 1.29
N LEU A 191 -4.98 -0.62 1.83
CA LEU A 191 -6.31 -0.38 1.26
C LEU A 191 -7.02 0.68 2.09
N LEU A 192 -7.39 1.80 1.47
CA LEU A 192 -7.90 2.99 2.14
C LEU A 192 -9.26 3.39 1.55
N ASP A 193 -10.31 3.39 2.37
CA ASP A 193 -11.66 3.79 1.97
C ASP A 193 -11.96 5.19 2.53
N GLU A 194 -11.73 6.24 1.74
CA GLU A 194 -11.87 7.66 2.10
C GLU A 194 -11.14 8.07 3.39
N PRO A 195 -9.82 7.78 3.51
CA PRO A 195 -9.08 7.79 4.77
C PRO A 195 -8.92 9.16 5.41
N TYR A 196 -9.08 10.24 4.64
CA TYR A 196 -8.83 11.62 5.06
C TYR A 196 -10.11 12.42 5.31
N ALA A 197 -11.27 11.76 5.41
CA ALA A 197 -12.50 12.42 5.80
C ALA A 197 -12.35 13.08 7.19
N GLY A 198 -12.45 14.41 7.22
CA GLY A 198 -12.27 15.19 8.45
C GLY A 198 -10.82 15.55 8.81
N PHE A 199 -9.85 15.33 7.93
CA PHE A 199 -8.49 15.85 8.09
C PHE A 199 -8.46 17.36 7.88
N ASP A 200 -7.63 18.05 8.65
CA ASP A 200 -7.17 19.39 8.32
C ASP A 200 -6.16 19.35 7.17
N TRP A 201 -5.85 20.52 6.59
CA TRP A 201 -4.96 20.63 5.44
C TRP A 201 -3.57 20.05 5.70
N ASP A 202 -2.99 20.33 6.88
CA ASP A 202 -1.65 19.85 7.24
C ASP A 202 -1.63 18.33 7.35
N THR A 203 -2.69 17.73 7.92
CA THR A 203 -2.82 16.27 8.01
C THR A 203 -3.01 15.63 6.63
N TYR A 204 -3.78 16.28 5.76
CA TYR A 204 -3.98 15.82 4.39
C TYR A 204 -2.64 15.81 3.61
N GLN A 205 -1.82 16.85 3.73
CA GLN A 205 -0.49 16.87 3.12
C GLN A 205 0.41 15.75 3.67
N ARG A 206 0.49 15.59 5.00
CA ARG A 206 1.25 14.50 5.64
C ARG A 206 0.80 13.12 5.20
N PHE A 207 -0.49 12.93 4.97
CA PHE A 207 -1.03 11.68 4.43
C PHE A 207 -0.44 11.37 3.04
N TRP A 208 -0.39 12.35 2.15
CA TRP A 208 0.19 12.13 0.82
C TRP A 208 1.71 11.97 0.85
N GLU A 209 2.42 12.68 1.72
CA GLU A 209 3.85 12.45 1.95
C GLU A 209 4.11 11.01 2.45
N LEU A 210 3.30 10.54 3.39
CA LEU A 210 3.38 9.16 3.91
C LEU A 210 3.13 8.14 2.80
N THR A 211 2.10 8.32 1.97
CA THR A 211 1.80 7.40 0.86
C THR A 211 2.90 7.41 -0.20
N ALA A 212 3.46 8.57 -0.53
CA ALA A 212 4.61 8.70 -1.43
C ALA A 212 5.86 8.00 -0.88
N GLY A 213 6.12 8.14 0.42
CA GLY A 213 7.21 7.42 1.11
C GLY A 213 7.04 5.90 1.05
N ARG A 214 5.82 5.40 1.22
CA ARG A 214 5.49 3.97 1.09
C ARG A 214 5.75 3.46 -0.32
N ARG A 215 5.28 4.20 -1.34
CA ARG A 215 5.56 3.91 -2.75
C ARG A 215 7.07 3.83 -3.03
N ALA A 216 7.84 4.81 -2.54
CA ALA A 216 9.30 4.81 -2.70
C ALA A 216 9.98 3.60 -2.03
N ALA A 217 9.37 3.05 -0.97
CA ALA A 217 9.79 1.81 -0.31
C ALA A 217 9.26 0.53 -0.99
N GLY A 218 8.65 0.64 -2.19
CA GLY A 218 8.09 -0.51 -2.93
C GLY A 218 6.75 -1.03 -2.39
N ARG A 219 6.11 -0.31 -1.45
CA ARG A 219 4.80 -0.64 -0.90
C ARG A 219 3.68 -0.09 -1.78
N SER A 220 2.55 -0.78 -1.82
CA SER A 220 1.44 -0.42 -2.71
C SER A 220 0.26 0.15 -1.92
N VAL A 221 -0.46 1.08 -2.54
CA VAL A 221 -1.62 1.74 -1.91
C VAL A 221 -2.79 1.80 -2.88
N LEU A 222 -3.97 1.37 -2.43
CA LEU A 222 -5.24 1.61 -3.11
C LEU A 222 -6.06 2.59 -2.29
N VAL A 223 -6.43 3.72 -2.88
CA VAL A 223 -7.19 4.78 -2.22
C VAL A 223 -8.54 4.95 -2.91
N VAL A 224 -9.62 4.79 -2.17
CA VAL A 224 -10.93 5.29 -2.62
C VAL A 224 -10.97 6.79 -2.36
N SER A 225 -11.18 7.57 -3.42
CA SER A 225 -11.27 9.03 -3.36
C SER A 225 -12.46 9.55 -4.14
N HIS A 226 -13.02 10.67 -3.66
CA HIS A 226 -14.02 11.48 -4.35
C HIS A 226 -13.46 12.81 -4.84
N PHE A 227 -12.23 13.19 -4.46
CA PHE A 227 -11.66 14.47 -4.80
C PHE A 227 -10.92 14.43 -6.13
N VAL A 228 -11.22 15.42 -6.98
CA VAL A 228 -10.51 15.60 -8.26
C VAL A 228 -9.04 15.99 -8.04
N SER A 229 -8.76 16.73 -6.96
CA SER A 229 -7.40 17.15 -6.57
C SER A 229 -6.47 15.99 -6.25
N ASP A 230 -7.00 14.82 -5.87
CA ASP A 230 -6.16 13.66 -5.52
C ASP A 230 -5.53 12.98 -6.75
N GLN A 231 -6.03 13.30 -7.96
CA GLN A 231 -5.62 12.60 -9.19
C GLN A 231 -4.12 12.74 -9.48
N GLU A 232 -3.49 13.81 -9.06
CA GLU A 232 -2.04 14.04 -9.23
C GLU A 232 -1.17 13.12 -8.36
N HIS A 233 -1.73 12.52 -7.31
CA HIS A 233 -1.03 11.62 -6.41
C HIS A 233 -1.08 10.16 -6.85
N PHE A 234 -1.92 9.83 -7.84
CA PHE A 234 -2.10 8.46 -8.31
C PHE A 234 -1.22 8.16 -9.53
N ASP A 235 -0.59 7.01 -9.54
CA ASP A 235 0.08 6.47 -10.73
C ASP A 235 -0.95 6.05 -11.79
N ARG A 236 -2.13 5.62 -11.32
CA ARG A 236 -3.25 5.18 -12.16
C ARG A 236 -4.59 5.34 -11.45
N ILE A 237 -5.62 5.58 -12.23
CA ILE A 237 -7.00 5.70 -11.74
C ILE A 237 -7.82 4.55 -12.31
N VAL A 238 -8.64 3.96 -11.46
CA VAL A 238 -9.66 2.98 -11.82
C VAL A 238 -11.03 3.56 -11.49
N GLU A 239 -11.92 3.60 -12.47
CA GLU A 239 -13.27 4.10 -12.28
C GLU A 239 -14.25 2.96 -12.04
N MET A 240 -15.00 3.09 -10.92
CA MET A 240 -16.14 2.22 -10.62
C MET A 240 -17.42 2.81 -11.18
N ARG A 241 -18.00 2.11 -12.17
CA ARG A 241 -19.28 2.49 -12.78
C ARG A 241 -20.15 1.25 -12.99
N ASP A 242 -21.43 1.33 -12.59
CA ASP A 242 -22.40 0.24 -12.77
C ASP A 242 -21.92 -1.13 -12.29
N GLY A 243 -21.16 -1.15 -11.18
CA GLY A 243 -20.61 -2.37 -10.57
C GLY A 243 -19.42 -2.98 -11.32
N LYS A 244 -18.81 -2.26 -12.25
CA LYS A 244 -17.59 -2.65 -12.96
C LYS A 244 -16.46 -1.68 -12.63
N ALA A 245 -15.23 -2.20 -12.61
CA ALA A 245 -14.02 -1.40 -12.45
C ALA A 245 -13.27 -1.36 -13.79
N THR A 246 -13.01 -0.17 -14.31
CA THR A 246 -12.33 0.04 -15.59
C THR A 246 -11.19 1.04 -15.44
N PRO A 247 -10.01 0.81 -16.04
CA PRO A 247 -8.96 1.82 -16.10
C PRO A 247 -9.50 3.10 -16.77
N ARG A 248 -9.08 4.25 -16.21
CA ARG A 248 -9.41 5.57 -16.75
C ARG A 248 -8.20 6.19 -17.42
#